data_5c877c4e5fb2ed03c2928ce9b4e0335a
#
_entry.id   5c877c4e5fb2ed03c2928ce9b4e0335a
#
_cell.length_a   1.000
_cell.length_b   1.000
_cell.length_c   1.000
_cell.angle_alpha   90.00
_cell.angle_beta   90.00
_cell.angle_gamma   90.00
#
_symmetry.space_group_name_H-M   'P 1'
#
loop_
_entity.id
_entity.type
_entity.pdbx_description
1 polymer ?
#
loop_
_entity_poly.entity_id
_entity_poly.type
_entity_poly.pdbx_seq_one_letter_code
_entity_poly.pdbx_strand_id
1 'polypeptide(L)'
;MSAVSTLDLVREVQVGLLAVLLIGGGAAKLRRGSGAASSGHGTGPTAMFPVRLRRPAATALCATELALGAGLLLTAGSAGAGGPALAVRAATLVLFCTAVGALHELRGHRPDAGCGCFGELSRTPVSWRAMTRAALLCGAALAAIAAPPLRMPRSAGQAWLTLAVAAAELTLLAALSPEVGQLMIRLSRAEPCELREVPVDRTLSALRSSASWRRYQQFLVTAAPADVWREGCWRFVVFPGVLASRQVEVVFAVYLAGRHGPVRVGVLDTEPDPAAPWSAPSQDPLQLSTHV
;
A
#
# COMPACT_ATOMS: atom_id res chain seq x y z
N MET A 1 -47.15 1.56 -16.60
CA MET A 1 -45.97 1.68 -15.71
C MET A 1 -45.00 0.58 -16.10
N SER A 2 -43.98 0.88 -16.91
CA SER A 2 -43.00 -0.13 -17.33
C SER A 2 -42.19 -0.56 -16.09
N ALA A 3 -42.23 -1.84 -15.78
CA ALA A 3 -41.35 -2.43 -14.79
C ALA A 3 -39.91 -2.14 -15.24
N VAL A 4 -39.12 -1.45 -14.42
CA VAL A 4 -37.70 -1.27 -14.66
C VAL A 4 -37.12 -2.65 -14.67
N SER A 5 -36.50 -3.04 -15.78
CA SER A 5 -35.88 -4.37 -15.87
C SER A 5 -34.72 -4.42 -14.90
N THR A 6 -34.44 -5.60 -14.30
CA THR A 6 -33.28 -5.79 -13.41
C THR A 6 -31.98 -5.41 -14.12
N LEU A 7 -31.93 -5.61 -15.44
CA LEU A 7 -30.79 -5.24 -16.27
C LEU A 7 -30.58 -3.73 -16.34
N ASP A 8 -31.66 -2.95 -16.46
CA ASP A 8 -31.56 -1.47 -16.51
C ASP A 8 -31.09 -0.93 -15.17
N LEU A 9 -31.53 -1.52 -14.06
CA LEU A 9 -31.09 -1.16 -12.72
C LEU A 9 -29.57 -1.45 -12.53
N VAL A 10 -29.11 -2.62 -12.97
CA VAL A 10 -27.66 -2.94 -12.94
C VAL A 10 -26.87 -1.93 -13.75
N ARG A 11 -27.32 -1.59 -14.97
CA ARG A 11 -26.64 -0.60 -15.84
C ARG A 11 -26.62 0.79 -15.22
N GLU A 12 -27.68 1.19 -14.54
CA GLU A 12 -27.79 2.47 -13.84
C GLU A 12 -26.78 2.58 -12.69
N VAL A 13 -26.63 1.49 -11.90
CA VAL A 13 -25.67 1.41 -10.79
C VAL A 13 -24.23 1.57 -11.29
N GLN A 14 -23.90 1.03 -12.49
CA GLN A 14 -22.55 1.09 -13.04
C GLN A 14 -22.07 2.54 -13.22
N VAL A 15 -22.92 3.45 -13.67
CA VAL A 15 -22.54 4.85 -13.88
C VAL A 15 -22.10 5.50 -12.57
N GLY A 16 -22.89 5.33 -11.50
CA GLY A 16 -22.57 5.86 -10.18
C GLY A 16 -21.32 5.21 -9.58
N LEU A 17 -21.22 3.89 -9.67
CA LEU A 17 -20.08 3.13 -9.15
C LEU A 17 -18.76 3.56 -9.82
N LEU A 18 -18.74 3.62 -11.15
CA LEU A 18 -17.55 4.03 -11.91
C LEU A 18 -17.16 5.48 -11.59
N ALA A 19 -18.13 6.38 -11.45
CA ALA A 19 -17.86 7.77 -11.07
C ALA A 19 -17.19 7.86 -9.71
N VAL A 20 -17.72 7.16 -8.69
CA VAL A 20 -17.15 7.15 -7.33
C VAL A 20 -15.74 6.54 -7.33
N LEU A 21 -15.52 5.45 -8.06
CA LEU A 21 -14.22 4.79 -8.13
C LEU A 21 -13.17 5.67 -8.84
N LEU A 22 -13.54 6.33 -9.94
CA LEU A 22 -12.63 7.22 -10.67
C LEU A 22 -12.27 8.46 -9.85
N ILE A 23 -13.25 9.11 -9.22
CA ILE A 23 -13.01 10.27 -8.35
C ILE A 23 -12.18 9.86 -7.14
N GLY A 24 -12.54 8.75 -6.48
CA GLY A 24 -11.83 8.23 -5.31
C GLY A 24 -10.38 7.85 -5.64
N GLY A 25 -10.15 7.17 -6.76
CA GLY A 25 -8.83 6.79 -7.25
C GLY A 25 -7.96 8.00 -7.58
N GLY A 26 -8.51 8.95 -8.33
CA GLY A 26 -7.84 10.21 -8.67
C GLY A 26 -7.52 11.05 -7.44
N ALA A 27 -8.47 11.22 -6.51
CA ALA A 27 -8.26 11.95 -5.26
C ALA A 27 -7.20 11.30 -4.36
N ALA A 28 -7.18 9.96 -4.28
CA ALA A 28 -6.16 9.22 -3.54
C ALA A 28 -4.75 9.43 -4.11
N LYS A 29 -4.63 9.50 -5.43
CA LYS A 29 -3.36 9.81 -6.13
C LYS A 29 -2.91 11.24 -5.88
N LEU A 30 -3.82 12.23 -5.92
CA LEU A 30 -3.52 13.64 -5.65
C LEU A 30 -2.99 13.87 -4.23
N ARG A 31 -3.64 13.30 -3.23
CA ARG A 31 -3.22 13.44 -1.81
C ARG A 31 -1.79 12.95 -1.55
N ARG A 32 -1.30 12.02 -2.36
CA ARG A 32 0.03 11.41 -2.22
C ARG A 32 1.09 12.00 -3.12
N GLY A 33 0.69 12.64 -4.21
CA GLY A 33 1.61 13.24 -5.17
C GLY A 33 2.54 14.31 -4.60
N SER A 34 2.18 14.90 -3.44
CA SER A 34 3.01 15.89 -2.76
C SER A 34 4.15 15.29 -1.91
N GLY A 35 4.09 14.00 -1.56
CA GLY A 35 5.09 13.35 -0.70
C GLY A 35 5.92 12.24 -1.38
N ALA A 36 5.40 11.59 -2.42
CA ALA A 36 6.02 10.40 -3.05
C ALA A 36 7.03 10.71 -4.17
N ALA A 37 7.43 11.97 -4.31
CA ALA A 37 8.34 12.41 -5.37
C ALA A 37 9.77 11.86 -5.26
N SER A 38 10.10 11.15 -4.18
CA SER A 38 11.47 10.71 -3.87
C SER A 38 11.77 9.24 -4.21
N SER A 39 10.76 8.38 -4.36
CA SER A 39 11.00 6.99 -4.74
C SER A 39 10.94 6.84 -6.28
N GLY A 40 12.10 6.65 -6.91
CA GLY A 40 12.28 6.52 -8.37
C GLY A 40 11.61 5.30 -9.02
N HIS A 41 10.77 4.56 -8.29
CA HIS A 41 10.07 3.39 -8.76
C HIS A 41 8.67 3.79 -9.24
N GLY A 42 8.45 3.76 -10.57
CA GLY A 42 7.12 3.93 -11.17
C GLY A 42 6.22 2.76 -10.78
N THR A 43 4.97 3.05 -10.39
CA THR A 43 3.94 2.05 -10.09
C THR A 43 2.88 2.03 -11.20
N GLY A 44 2.39 0.84 -11.56
CA GLY A 44 1.34 0.66 -12.55
C GLY A 44 1.72 1.08 -13.97
N PRO A 45 0.76 1.56 -14.79
CA PRO A 45 0.99 1.93 -16.18
C PRO A 45 2.10 2.98 -16.38
N THR A 46 2.35 3.80 -15.35
CA THR A 46 3.41 4.81 -15.41
C THR A 46 4.82 4.22 -15.36
N ALA A 47 4.98 2.97 -14.91
CA ALA A 47 6.26 2.24 -14.93
C ALA A 47 6.77 1.95 -16.36
N MET A 48 5.87 1.95 -17.36
CA MET A 48 6.21 1.74 -18.76
C MET A 48 6.87 2.96 -19.41
N PHE A 49 6.72 4.15 -18.80
CA PHE A 49 7.31 5.37 -19.30
C PHE A 49 8.74 5.59 -18.81
N PRO A 50 9.61 6.27 -19.64
CA PRO A 50 10.91 6.75 -19.18
C PRO A 50 10.76 7.62 -17.92
N VAL A 51 11.76 7.60 -17.05
CA VAL A 51 11.73 8.28 -15.73
C VAL A 51 11.28 9.74 -15.83
N ARG A 52 11.72 10.45 -16.89
CA ARG A 52 11.37 11.87 -17.14
C ARG A 52 9.88 12.09 -17.40
N LEU A 53 9.19 11.10 -18.01
CA LEU A 53 7.77 11.18 -18.38
C LEU A 53 6.82 10.60 -17.33
N ARG A 54 7.33 9.92 -16.30
CA ARG A 54 6.49 9.27 -15.28
C ARG A 54 5.62 10.26 -14.52
N ARG A 55 6.19 11.39 -14.10
CA ARG A 55 5.43 12.43 -13.40
C ARG A 55 4.32 13.04 -14.24
N PRO A 56 4.60 13.58 -15.44
CA PRO A 56 3.53 14.15 -16.26
C PRO A 56 2.50 13.09 -16.68
N ALA A 57 2.90 11.82 -16.94
CA ALA A 57 1.96 10.74 -17.23
C ALA A 57 1.05 10.42 -16.02
N ALA A 58 1.60 10.41 -14.80
CA ALA A 58 0.82 10.17 -13.59
C ALA A 58 -0.18 11.31 -13.32
N THR A 59 0.22 12.57 -13.52
CA THR A 59 -0.68 13.73 -13.37
C THR A 59 -1.75 13.75 -14.44
N ALA A 60 -1.41 13.44 -15.69
CA ALA A 60 -2.37 13.34 -16.80
C ALA A 60 -3.40 12.24 -16.53
N LEU A 61 -2.96 11.06 -16.09
CA LEU A 61 -3.85 9.96 -15.75
C LEU A 61 -4.80 10.35 -14.61
N CYS A 62 -4.29 10.98 -13.57
CA CYS A 62 -5.10 11.45 -12.43
C CYS A 62 -6.13 12.49 -12.88
N ALA A 63 -5.74 13.46 -13.70
CA ALA A 63 -6.65 14.45 -14.25
C ALA A 63 -7.73 13.82 -15.14
N THR A 64 -7.37 12.82 -15.95
CA THR A 64 -8.31 12.06 -16.78
C THR A 64 -9.31 11.30 -15.94
N GLU A 65 -8.87 10.60 -14.87
CA GLU A 65 -9.76 9.89 -13.95
C GLU A 65 -10.77 10.83 -13.30
N LEU A 66 -10.32 11.98 -12.79
CA LEU A 66 -11.19 12.97 -12.17
C LEU A 66 -12.16 13.60 -13.18
N ALA A 67 -11.69 13.93 -14.38
CA ALA A 67 -12.51 14.50 -15.44
C ALA A 67 -13.60 13.52 -15.90
N LEU A 68 -13.25 12.24 -16.09
CA LEU A 68 -14.22 11.22 -16.49
C LEU A 68 -15.20 10.92 -15.36
N GLY A 69 -14.75 10.83 -14.10
CA GLY A 69 -15.61 10.64 -12.96
C GLY A 69 -16.62 11.79 -12.78
N ALA A 70 -16.16 13.03 -12.88
CA ALA A 70 -17.03 14.20 -12.87
C ALA A 70 -17.97 14.22 -14.10
N GLY A 71 -17.46 13.89 -15.28
CA GLY A 71 -18.25 13.78 -16.52
C GLY A 71 -19.38 12.75 -16.41
N LEU A 72 -19.11 11.57 -15.81
CA LEU A 72 -20.13 10.56 -15.56
C LEU A 72 -21.24 11.09 -14.65
N LEU A 73 -20.90 11.85 -13.59
CA LEU A 73 -21.91 12.45 -12.69
C LEU A 73 -22.72 13.55 -13.39
N LEU A 74 -22.06 14.44 -14.13
CA LEU A 74 -22.72 15.52 -14.84
C LEU A 74 -23.65 15.01 -15.94
N THR A 75 -23.32 13.87 -16.56
CA THR A 75 -24.13 13.26 -17.65
C THR A 75 -25.04 12.14 -17.15
N ALA A 76 -25.11 11.88 -15.82
CA ALA A 76 -25.87 10.78 -15.25
C ALA A 76 -27.38 10.88 -15.53
N GLY A 77 -27.92 12.12 -15.60
CA GLY A 77 -29.32 12.39 -15.94
C GLY A 77 -29.66 12.24 -17.44
N SER A 78 -28.69 12.00 -18.30
CA SER A 78 -28.85 11.88 -19.74
C SER A 78 -28.84 10.41 -20.18
N ALA A 79 -29.64 10.08 -21.22
CA ALA A 79 -29.59 8.74 -21.81
C ALA A 79 -28.20 8.48 -22.42
N GLY A 80 -27.66 7.27 -22.21
CA GLY A 80 -26.32 6.89 -22.67
C GLY A 80 -26.16 6.83 -24.18
N ALA A 81 -27.26 6.77 -24.92
CA ALA A 81 -27.26 6.54 -26.36
C ALA A 81 -26.95 7.78 -27.22
N GLY A 82 -26.70 8.97 -26.65
CA GLY A 82 -26.48 10.17 -27.45
C GLY A 82 -25.62 11.24 -26.79
N GLY A 83 -25.04 12.09 -27.64
CA GLY A 83 -24.35 13.31 -27.23
C GLY A 83 -23.18 13.14 -26.26
N PRO A 84 -23.00 14.10 -25.32
CA PRO A 84 -21.86 14.11 -24.41
C PRO A 84 -21.83 12.92 -23.45
N ALA A 85 -22.99 12.35 -23.10
CA ALA A 85 -23.05 11.18 -22.24
C ALA A 85 -22.38 9.96 -22.86
N LEU A 86 -22.62 9.70 -24.15
CA LEU A 86 -21.97 8.61 -24.87
C LEU A 86 -20.46 8.83 -24.96
N ALA A 87 -20.02 10.05 -25.25
CA ALA A 87 -18.60 10.37 -25.34
C ALA A 87 -17.86 10.09 -24.02
N VAL A 88 -18.42 10.53 -22.86
CA VAL A 88 -17.83 10.29 -21.55
C VAL A 88 -17.78 8.80 -21.21
N ARG A 89 -18.88 8.07 -21.48
CA ARG A 89 -18.97 6.64 -21.20
C ARG A 89 -18.03 5.84 -22.08
N ALA A 90 -17.93 6.17 -23.38
CA ALA A 90 -16.97 5.56 -24.32
C ALA A 90 -15.51 5.84 -23.89
N ALA A 91 -15.19 7.08 -23.52
CA ALA A 91 -13.86 7.42 -23.01
C ALA A 91 -13.53 6.66 -21.70
N THR A 92 -14.51 6.46 -20.83
CA THR A 92 -14.35 5.64 -19.62
C THR A 92 -14.06 4.18 -19.97
N LEU A 93 -14.76 3.61 -20.95
CA LEU A 93 -14.49 2.26 -21.44
C LEU A 93 -13.06 2.15 -22.01
N VAL A 94 -12.65 3.09 -22.84
CA VAL A 94 -11.29 3.13 -23.41
C VAL A 94 -10.24 3.20 -22.30
N LEU A 95 -10.46 4.00 -21.26
CA LEU A 95 -9.56 4.07 -20.10
C LEU A 95 -9.40 2.70 -19.43
N PHE A 96 -10.50 1.98 -19.16
CA PHE A 96 -10.41 0.67 -18.53
C PHE A 96 -9.85 -0.42 -19.45
N CYS A 97 -10.14 -0.39 -20.74
CA CYS A 97 -9.53 -1.29 -21.72
C CYS A 97 -8.01 -1.09 -21.79
N THR A 98 -7.55 0.17 -21.82
CA THR A 98 -6.12 0.47 -21.81
C THR A 98 -5.45 0.06 -20.51
N ALA A 99 -6.16 0.18 -19.37
CA ALA A 99 -5.67 -0.31 -18.07
C ALA A 99 -5.50 -1.84 -18.06
N VAL A 100 -6.45 -2.60 -18.63
CA VAL A 100 -6.34 -4.06 -18.76
C VAL A 100 -5.14 -4.43 -19.64
N GLY A 101 -4.97 -3.78 -20.79
CA GLY A 101 -3.83 -4.01 -21.67
C GLY A 101 -2.49 -3.70 -21.00
N ALA A 102 -2.41 -2.57 -20.29
CA ALA A 102 -1.20 -2.18 -19.56
C ALA A 102 -0.86 -3.18 -18.43
N LEU A 103 -1.86 -3.68 -17.70
CA LEU A 103 -1.65 -4.70 -16.67
C LEU A 103 -1.20 -6.04 -17.27
N HIS A 104 -1.73 -6.42 -18.42
CA HIS A 104 -1.31 -7.63 -19.13
C HIS A 104 0.16 -7.53 -19.55
N GLU A 105 0.55 -6.40 -20.13
CA GLU A 105 1.93 -6.11 -20.56
C GLU A 105 2.90 -6.09 -19.37
N LEU A 106 2.52 -5.41 -18.26
CA LEU A 106 3.33 -5.37 -17.04
C LEU A 106 3.54 -6.77 -16.45
N ARG A 107 2.51 -7.62 -16.47
CA ARG A 107 2.62 -8.98 -15.96
C ARG A 107 3.60 -9.83 -16.76
N GLY A 108 3.69 -9.60 -18.07
CA GLY A 108 4.62 -10.33 -18.98
C GLY A 108 6.06 -9.86 -18.84
N HIS A 109 6.28 -8.53 -18.76
CA HIS A 109 7.62 -7.95 -18.88
C HIS A 109 8.22 -7.42 -17.59
N ARG A 110 7.39 -7.12 -16.56
CA ARG A 110 7.85 -6.58 -15.26
C ARG A 110 6.96 -7.11 -14.11
N PRO A 111 7.11 -8.38 -13.74
CA PRO A 111 6.24 -8.99 -12.72
C PRO A 111 6.35 -8.32 -11.35
N ASP A 112 7.49 -7.66 -11.05
CA ASP A 112 7.71 -6.94 -9.78
C ASP A 112 7.09 -5.54 -9.74
N ALA A 113 6.57 -5.02 -10.86
CA ALA A 113 5.90 -3.73 -10.89
C ALA A 113 4.52 -3.84 -10.21
N GLY A 114 4.24 -2.96 -9.26
CA GLY A 114 2.91 -2.88 -8.64
C GLY A 114 1.83 -2.48 -9.64
N CYS A 115 0.56 -2.89 -9.44
CA CYS A 115 -0.55 -2.59 -10.36
C CYS A 115 -0.91 -1.10 -10.46
N GLY A 116 -0.56 -0.29 -9.46
CA GLY A 116 -0.68 1.18 -9.50
C GLY A 116 -2.10 1.76 -9.51
N CYS A 117 -3.16 0.94 -9.46
CA CYS A 117 -4.54 1.42 -9.52
C CYS A 117 -4.90 2.37 -8.38
N PHE A 118 -4.28 2.19 -7.21
CA PHE A 118 -4.42 3.07 -6.04
C PHE A 118 -3.07 3.70 -5.62
N GLY A 119 -2.19 3.95 -6.59
CA GLY A 119 -0.87 4.53 -6.35
C GLY A 119 0.06 3.60 -5.56
N GLU A 120 0.85 4.16 -4.66
CA GLU A 120 1.84 3.39 -3.86
C GLU A 120 1.26 2.38 -2.86
N LEU A 121 -0.05 2.42 -2.57
CA LEU A 121 -0.70 1.37 -1.77
C LEU A 121 -0.68 0.03 -2.49
N SER A 122 -0.50 0.02 -3.79
CA SER A 122 -0.53 -1.15 -4.66
C SER A 122 0.89 -1.58 -5.07
N ARG A 123 1.76 -1.77 -4.09
CA ARG A 123 3.12 -2.33 -4.30
C ARG A 123 3.12 -3.84 -4.53
N THR A 124 1.97 -4.49 -4.40
CA THR A 124 1.85 -5.93 -4.68
C THR A 124 2.06 -6.20 -6.17
N PRO A 125 2.79 -7.27 -6.54
CA PRO A 125 2.97 -7.69 -7.93
C PRO A 125 1.64 -7.82 -8.64
N VAL A 126 1.63 -7.62 -9.97
CA VAL A 126 0.41 -7.77 -10.78
C VAL A 126 -0.10 -9.20 -10.70
N SER A 127 -1.09 -9.41 -9.83
CA SER A 127 -1.71 -10.71 -9.59
C SER A 127 -2.90 -10.93 -10.53
N TRP A 128 -3.37 -12.18 -10.63
CA TRP A 128 -4.60 -12.50 -11.34
C TRP A 128 -5.82 -11.73 -10.79
N ARG A 129 -5.85 -11.43 -9.48
CA ARG A 129 -6.91 -10.63 -8.85
C ARG A 129 -6.96 -9.20 -9.40
N ALA A 130 -5.80 -8.57 -9.63
CA ALA A 130 -5.72 -7.26 -10.24
C ALA A 130 -6.25 -7.28 -11.68
N MET A 131 -5.92 -8.31 -12.45
CA MET A 131 -6.43 -8.51 -13.80
C MET A 131 -7.94 -8.70 -13.83
N THR A 132 -8.48 -9.57 -12.96
CA THR A 132 -9.92 -9.81 -12.85
C THR A 132 -10.67 -8.54 -12.46
N ARG A 133 -10.15 -7.77 -11.49
CA ARG A 133 -10.73 -6.48 -11.12
C ARG A 133 -10.77 -5.50 -12.29
N ALA A 134 -9.68 -5.38 -13.04
CA ALA A 134 -9.63 -4.49 -14.21
C ALA A 134 -10.61 -4.94 -15.31
N ALA A 135 -10.73 -6.25 -15.54
CA ALA A 135 -11.69 -6.80 -16.49
C ALA A 135 -13.14 -6.57 -16.06
N LEU A 136 -13.46 -6.71 -14.76
CA LEU A 136 -14.78 -6.38 -14.22
C LEU A 136 -15.13 -4.90 -14.40
N LEU A 137 -14.19 -3.99 -14.14
CA LEU A 137 -14.40 -2.55 -14.37
C LEU A 137 -14.56 -2.21 -15.85
N CYS A 138 -13.86 -2.91 -16.73
CA CYS A 138 -14.06 -2.80 -18.17
C CYS A 138 -15.47 -3.29 -18.57
N GLY A 139 -15.94 -4.41 -18.04
CA GLY A 139 -17.31 -4.91 -18.24
C GLY A 139 -18.37 -3.96 -17.68
N ALA A 140 -18.14 -3.37 -16.52
CA ALA A 140 -18.99 -2.32 -15.92
C ALA A 140 -19.08 -1.08 -16.83
N ALA A 141 -17.94 -0.62 -17.36
CA ALA A 141 -17.90 0.51 -18.30
C ALA A 141 -18.63 0.20 -19.61
N LEU A 142 -18.53 -1.01 -20.12
CA LEU A 142 -19.28 -1.48 -21.27
C LEU A 142 -20.80 -1.48 -21.00
N ALA A 143 -21.22 -2.02 -19.84
CA ALA A 143 -22.62 -2.00 -19.43
C ALA A 143 -23.17 -0.57 -19.25
N ALA A 144 -22.33 0.36 -18.77
CA ALA A 144 -22.69 1.77 -18.60
C ALA A 144 -22.98 2.51 -19.92
N ILE A 145 -22.47 2.03 -21.07
CA ILE A 145 -22.72 2.68 -22.38
C ILE A 145 -24.22 2.75 -22.67
N ALA A 146 -24.94 1.64 -22.43
CA ALA A 146 -26.38 1.56 -22.67
C ALA A 146 -27.23 1.86 -21.43
N ALA A 147 -26.64 2.48 -20.39
CA ALA A 147 -27.37 2.78 -19.16
C ALA A 147 -28.46 3.84 -19.39
N PRO A 148 -29.68 3.63 -18.85
CA PRO A 148 -30.71 4.66 -18.86
C PRO A 148 -30.29 5.87 -18.02
N PRO A 149 -31.00 7.01 -18.14
CA PRO A 149 -30.78 8.15 -17.26
C PRO A 149 -30.94 7.76 -15.80
N LEU A 150 -30.03 8.24 -14.96
CA LEU A 150 -30.13 8.01 -13.50
C LEU A 150 -31.42 8.64 -12.98
N ARG A 151 -32.25 7.84 -12.33
CA ARG A 151 -33.52 8.27 -11.78
C ARG A 151 -33.58 8.01 -10.29
N MET A 152 -34.19 8.93 -9.55
CA MET A 152 -34.47 8.68 -8.13
C MET A 152 -35.39 7.46 -7.97
N PRO A 153 -35.06 6.55 -7.02
CA PRO A 153 -35.93 5.40 -6.75
C PRO A 153 -37.34 5.81 -6.43
N ARG A 154 -38.32 5.19 -7.08
CA ARG A 154 -39.74 5.52 -6.89
C ARG A 154 -40.37 4.75 -5.74
N SER A 155 -39.72 3.76 -5.21
CA SER A 155 -40.19 2.96 -4.07
C SER A 155 -39.00 2.54 -3.19
N ALA A 156 -39.31 2.30 -1.91
CA ALA A 156 -38.30 1.77 -0.96
C ALA A 156 -37.68 0.46 -1.44
N GLY A 157 -38.49 -0.44 -2.03
CA GLY A 157 -38.00 -1.70 -2.58
C GLY A 157 -36.97 -1.51 -3.70
N GLN A 158 -37.19 -0.53 -4.60
CA GLN A 158 -36.22 -0.20 -5.64
C GLN A 158 -34.94 0.39 -5.05
N ALA A 159 -35.05 1.26 -4.05
CA ALA A 159 -33.88 1.82 -3.37
C ALA A 159 -33.02 0.72 -2.69
N TRP A 160 -33.66 -0.21 -1.99
CA TRP A 160 -32.98 -1.34 -1.37
C TRP A 160 -32.29 -2.25 -2.39
N LEU A 161 -32.93 -2.52 -3.52
CA LEU A 161 -32.35 -3.33 -4.58
C LEU A 161 -31.12 -2.65 -5.20
N THR A 162 -31.20 -1.33 -5.47
CA THR A 162 -30.08 -0.53 -5.98
C THR A 162 -28.90 -0.56 -5.02
N LEU A 163 -29.16 -0.37 -3.72
CA LEU A 163 -28.13 -0.44 -2.68
C LEU A 163 -27.52 -1.84 -2.55
N ALA A 164 -28.33 -2.89 -2.63
CA ALA A 164 -27.86 -4.27 -2.56
C ALA A 164 -26.94 -4.62 -3.73
N VAL A 165 -27.29 -4.22 -4.96
CA VAL A 165 -26.45 -4.42 -6.14
C VAL A 165 -25.13 -3.65 -5.99
N ALA A 166 -25.18 -2.36 -5.62
CA ALA A 166 -23.98 -1.56 -5.42
C ALA A 166 -23.07 -2.13 -4.31
N ALA A 167 -23.66 -2.59 -3.20
CA ALA A 167 -22.94 -3.20 -2.09
C ALA A 167 -22.29 -4.53 -2.51
N ALA A 168 -22.99 -5.36 -3.28
CA ALA A 168 -22.44 -6.63 -3.78
C ALA A 168 -21.23 -6.39 -4.71
N GLU A 169 -21.32 -5.44 -5.62
CA GLU A 169 -20.23 -5.06 -6.53
C GLU A 169 -19.03 -4.47 -5.78
N LEU A 170 -19.27 -3.55 -4.84
CA LEU A 170 -18.20 -3.00 -4.00
C LEU A 170 -17.52 -4.07 -3.16
N THR A 171 -18.29 -5.01 -2.60
CA THR A 171 -17.77 -6.14 -1.83
C THR A 171 -16.91 -7.04 -2.71
N LEU A 172 -17.35 -7.34 -3.92
CA LEU A 172 -16.59 -8.13 -4.89
C LEU A 172 -15.28 -7.43 -5.27
N LEU A 173 -15.33 -6.13 -5.58
CA LEU A 173 -14.14 -5.34 -5.89
C LEU A 173 -13.18 -5.25 -4.69
N ALA A 174 -13.72 -5.10 -3.48
CA ALA A 174 -12.93 -5.10 -2.24
C ALA A 174 -12.25 -6.45 -2.00
N ALA A 175 -12.95 -7.57 -2.21
CA ALA A 175 -12.39 -8.91 -2.07
C ALA A 175 -11.28 -9.21 -3.08
N LEU A 176 -11.36 -8.62 -4.27
CA LEU A 176 -10.33 -8.70 -5.30
C LEU A 176 -9.18 -7.70 -5.09
N SER A 177 -9.31 -6.78 -4.13
CA SER A 177 -8.32 -5.73 -3.85
C SER A 177 -7.45 -6.10 -2.64
N PRO A 178 -6.22 -6.57 -2.82
CA PRO A 178 -5.31 -6.87 -1.72
C PRO A 178 -5.02 -5.63 -0.86
N GLU A 179 -5.17 -4.45 -1.44
CA GLU A 179 -4.98 -3.16 -0.77
C GLU A 179 -5.98 -2.92 0.36
N VAL A 180 -7.21 -3.44 0.24
CA VAL A 180 -8.24 -3.33 1.29
C VAL A 180 -7.82 -4.11 2.52
N GLY A 181 -7.24 -5.31 2.35
CA GLY A 181 -6.68 -6.09 3.45
C GLY A 181 -5.55 -5.32 4.17
N GLN A 182 -4.63 -4.73 3.41
CA GLN A 182 -3.55 -3.90 3.98
C GLN A 182 -4.10 -2.65 4.67
N LEU A 183 -5.12 -2.00 4.12
CA LEU A 183 -5.77 -0.86 4.76
C LEU A 183 -6.45 -1.27 6.08
N MET A 184 -7.15 -2.41 6.10
CA MET A 184 -7.76 -2.95 7.31
C MET A 184 -6.72 -3.25 8.39
N ILE A 185 -5.58 -3.85 8.04
CA ILE A 185 -4.45 -4.07 8.95
C ILE A 185 -3.92 -2.74 9.49
N ARG A 186 -3.79 -1.72 8.64
CA ARG A 186 -3.36 -0.36 9.05
C ARG A 186 -4.36 0.33 9.97
N LEU A 187 -5.65 0.19 9.68
CA LEU A 187 -6.72 0.79 10.50
C LEU A 187 -6.90 0.08 11.84
N SER A 188 -6.71 -1.23 11.89
CA SER A 188 -6.78 -2.01 13.14
C SER A 188 -5.59 -1.76 14.08
N ARG A 189 -4.66 -0.84 13.75
CA ARG A 189 -3.44 -0.54 14.50
C ARG A 189 -2.52 -1.76 14.74
N ALA A 190 -2.80 -2.87 14.11
CA ALA A 190 -1.99 -4.07 14.12
C ALA A 190 -1.03 -4.08 12.91
N GLU A 191 -0.37 -2.95 12.64
CA GLU A 191 0.74 -2.97 11.67
C GLU A 191 1.82 -3.89 12.27
N PRO A 192 2.14 -5.02 11.61
CA PRO A 192 3.24 -5.86 12.07
C PRO A 192 4.45 -4.96 12.25
N CYS A 193 5.13 -5.08 13.37
CA CYS A 193 6.28 -4.21 13.68
C CYS A 193 7.32 -4.24 12.56
N GLU A 194 7.41 -5.34 11.83
CA GLU A 194 8.30 -5.54 10.67
C GLU A 194 8.10 -4.53 9.54
N LEU A 195 6.87 -4.06 9.34
CA LEU A 195 6.51 -3.11 8.28
C LEU A 195 6.56 -1.65 8.74
N ARG A 196 6.67 -1.41 10.04
CA ARG A 196 6.68 -0.07 10.59
C ARG A 196 8.04 0.59 10.37
N GLU A 197 8.11 1.63 9.56
CA GLU A 197 9.30 2.46 9.44
C GLU A 197 9.48 3.32 10.71
N VAL A 198 10.46 2.99 11.52
CA VAL A 198 10.85 3.77 12.69
C VAL A 198 12.17 4.46 12.36
N PRO A 199 12.26 5.81 12.38
CA PRO A 199 13.52 6.53 12.18
C PRO A 199 14.58 6.06 13.19
N VAL A 200 15.85 6.03 12.76
CA VAL A 200 16.97 5.62 13.61
C VAL A 200 17.09 6.52 14.83
N ASP A 201 16.92 7.83 14.64
CA ASP A 201 17.00 8.84 15.72
C ASP A 201 15.99 8.57 16.84
N ARG A 202 14.79 8.12 16.49
CA ARG A 202 13.78 7.73 17.48
C ARG A 202 14.21 6.52 18.29
N THR A 203 14.86 5.53 17.64
CA THR A 203 15.41 4.35 18.31
C THR A 203 16.54 4.75 19.26
N LEU A 204 17.46 5.60 18.79
CA LEU A 204 18.58 6.09 19.63
C LEU A 204 18.06 6.90 20.81
N SER A 205 17.03 7.72 20.65
CA SER A 205 16.42 8.46 21.76
C SER A 205 15.78 7.52 22.79
N ALA A 206 15.06 6.49 22.32
CA ALA A 206 14.48 5.46 23.19
C ALA A 206 15.58 4.65 23.91
N LEU A 207 16.63 4.27 23.20
CA LEU A 207 17.80 3.59 23.77
C LEU A 207 18.44 4.43 24.88
N ARG A 208 18.77 5.70 24.60
CA ARG A 208 19.42 6.61 25.55
C ARG A 208 18.60 6.87 26.81
N SER A 209 17.28 6.79 26.72
CA SER A 209 16.38 6.92 27.88
C SER A 209 16.26 5.65 28.71
N SER A 210 16.73 4.49 28.21
CA SER A 210 16.60 3.20 28.84
C SER A 210 17.52 2.99 30.04
N ALA A 211 17.12 2.09 30.97
CA ALA A 211 17.97 1.68 32.10
C ALA A 211 19.23 0.94 31.59
N SER A 212 19.09 0.15 30.53
CA SER A 212 20.23 -0.54 29.91
C SER A 212 21.30 0.40 29.42
N TRP A 213 20.91 1.51 28.77
CA TRP A 213 21.86 2.54 28.33
C TRP A 213 22.64 3.12 29.52
N ARG A 214 21.93 3.55 30.59
CA ARG A 214 22.56 4.16 31.78
C ARG A 214 23.57 3.23 32.45
N ARG A 215 23.33 1.91 32.39
CA ARG A 215 24.23 0.91 32.96
C ARG A 215 25.49 0.70 32.12
N TYR A 216 25.39 0.73 30.79
CA TYR A 216 26.49 0.37 29.91
C TYR A 216 27.21 1.57 29.27
N GLN A 217 26.63 2.78 29.27
CA GLN A 217 27.21 3.96 28.64
C GLN A 217 28.64 4.30 29.11
N GLN A 218 28.98 3.96 30.34
CA GLN A 218 30.32 4.20 30.92
C GLN A 218 31.41 3.33 30.28
N PHE A 219 31.05 2.25 29.63
CA PHE A 219 31.98 1.34 28.95
C PHE A 219 32.14 1.66 27.47
N LEU A 220 31.34 2.56 26.91
CA LEU A 220 31.35 2.89 25.50
C LEU A 220 32.47 3.89 25.19
N VAL A 221 33.20 3.64 24.10
CA VAL A 221 34.27 4.52 23.62
C VAL A 221 33.73 5.72 22.86
N THR A 222 32.61 5.54 22.15
CA THR A 222 31.98 6.60 21.35
C THR A 222 30.49 6.72 21.62
N ALA A 223 29.94 7.93 21.45
CA ALA A 223 28.50 8.17 21.52
C ALA A 223 27.77 7.88 20.20
N ALA A 224 28.50 7.69 19.11
CA ALA A 224 27.97 7.31 17.81
C ALA A 224 28.00 5.80 17.65
N PRO A 225 26.94 5.18 17.12
CA PRO A 225 26.95 3.73 16.84
C PRO A 225 27.91 3.40 15.70
N ALA A 226 28.61 2.27 15.83
CA ALA A 226 29.48 1.73 14.78
C ALA A 226 28.65 1.06 13.69
N ASP A 227 27.56 0.39 14.07
CA ASP A 227 26.65 -0.26 13.11
C ASP A 227 25.21 -0.24 13.61
N VAL A 228 24.25 -0.24 12.68
CA VAL A 228 22.81 -0.26 12.96
C VAL A 228 22.10 -1.08 11.90
N TRP A 229 21.52 -2.22 12.30
CA TRP A 229 20.68 -3.01 11.41
C TRP A 229 19.36 -3.38 12.05
N ARG A 230 18.48 -4.02 11.31
CA ARG A 230 17.15 -4.42 11.76
C ARG A 230 16.85 -5.85 11.36
N GLU A 231 16.30 -6.61 12.31
CA GLU A 231 15.74 -7.93 12.08
C GLU A 231 14.34 -8.00 12.71
N GLY A 232 13.34 -8.19 11.89
CA GLY A 232 11.94 -8.24 12.33
C GLY A 232 11.55 -6.99 13.13
N CYS A 233 11.14 -7.20 14.37
CA CYS A 233 10.71 -6.16 15.31
C CYS A 233 11.84 -5.58 16.17
N TRP A 234 13.07 -6.00 15.98
CA TRP A 234 14.23 -5.55 16.73
C TRP A 234 15.15 -4.70 15.86
N ARG A 235 15.68 -3.64 16.44
CA ARG A 235 16.80 -2.88 15.86
C ARG A 235 18.02 -3.10 16.73
N PHE A 236 19.09 -3.54 16.12
CA PHE A 236 20.36 -3.75 16.75
C PHE A 236 21.22 -2.52 16.53
N VAL A 237 21.84 -2.03 17.60
CA VAL A 237 22.69 -0.85 17.59
C VAL A 237 23.99 -1.23 18.30
N VAL A 238 25.11 -1.19 17.58
CA VAL A 238 26.43 -1.60 18.07
C VAL A 238 27.26 -0.39 18.45
N PHE A 239 27.88 -0.48 19.60
CA PHE A 239 28.83 0.52 20.06
C PHE A 239 30.14 -0.15 20.45
N PRO A 240 31.30 0.38 20.03
CA PRO A 240 32.60 -0.05 20.53
C PRO A 240 32.74 0.34 22.00
N GLY A 241 33.24 -0.57 22.80
CA GLY A 241 33.41 -0.40 24.24
C GLY A 241 34.69 -1.02 24.75
N VAL A 242 35.00 -0.73 26.02
CA VAL A 242 36.10 -1.36 26.76
C VAL A 242 35.56 -1.88 28.07
N LEU A 243 35.71 -3.17 28.29
CA LEU A 243 35.30 -3.85 29.53
C LEU A 243 36.45 -4.65 30.06
N ALA A 244 36.86 -4.41 31.33
CA ALA A 244 37.98 -5.09 31.96
C ALA A 244 39.29 -5.07 31.11
N SER A 245 39.59 -3.91 30.48
CA SER A 245 40.74 -3.70 29.59
C SER A 245 40.73 -4.46 28.26
N ARG A 246 39.58 -5.08 27.91
CA ARG A 246 39.37 -5.74 26.60
C ARG A 246 38.49 -4.86 25.72
N GLN A 247 38.78 -4.90 24.43
CA GLN A 247 37.92 -4.29 23.43
C GLN A 247 36.68 -5.18 23.23
N VAL A 248 35.50 -4.58 23.35
CA VAL A 248 34.22 -5.30 23.22
C VAL A 248 33.27 -4.51 22.32
N GLU A 249 32.37 -5.21 21.71
CA GLU A 249 31.18 -4.62 21.04
C GLU A 249 29.98 -4.77 21.96
N VAL A 250 29.38 -3.64 22.32
CA VAL A 250 28.13 -3.60 23.08
C VAL A 250 26.98 -3.47 22.13
N VAL A 251 26.19 -4.53 21.99
CA VAL A 251 25.05 -4.63 21.09
C VAL A 251 23.76 -4.38 21.87
N PHE A 252 23.04 -3.33 21.54
CA PHE A 252 21.72 -3.04 22.10
C PHE A 252 20.64 -3.49 21.11
N ALA A 253 19.80 -4.44 21.49
CA ALA A 253 18.61 -4.83 20.75
C ALA A 253 17.40 -4.04 21.31
N VAL A 254 16.88 -3.12 20.51
CA VAL A 254 15.75 -2.25 20.87
C VAL A 254 14.48 -2.73 20.16
N TYR A 255 13.45 -3.04 20.93
CA TYR A 255 12.16 -3.48 20.39
C TYR A 255 11.35 -2.31 19.84
N LEU A 256 10.90 -2.40 18.58
CA LEU A 256 10.28 -1.30 17.83
C LEU A 256 8.75 -1.24 17.95
N ALA A 257 8.10 -2.28 18.48
CA ALA A 257 6.64 -2.36 18.57
C ALA A 257 6.06 -1.69 19.82
N GLY A 258 6.43 -0.45 20.12
CA GLY A 258 5.85 0.26 21.26
C GLY A 258 6.63 1.51 21.62
N ARG A 259 6.00 2.39 22.42
CA ARG A 259 6.68 3.60 22.90
C ARG A 259 7.79 3.30 23.93
N HIS A 260 7.72 2.16 24.64
CA HIS A 260 8.62 1.74 25.70
C HIS A 260 8.90 0.25 25.55
N GLY A 261 9.45 -0.15 24.40
CA GLY A 261 9.82 -1.53 24.14
C GLY A 261 11.01 -1.96 25.02
N PRO A 262 11.15 -3.24 25.31
CA PRO A 262 12.29 -3.77 26.03
C PRO A 262 13.59 -3.52 25.25
N VAL A 263 14.67 -3.20 26.00
CA VAL A 263 16.02 -3.08 25.46
C VAL A 263 16.84 -4.22 26.05
N ARG A 264 17.37 -5.09 25.18
CA ARG A 264 18.30 -6.16 25.56
C ARG A 264 19.71 -5.75 25.23
N VAL A 265 20.69 -6.24 25.98
CA VAL A 265 22.10 -5.93 25.77
C VAL A 265 22.88 -7.22 25.66
N GLY A 266 23.73 -7.30 24.64
CA GLY A 266 24.77 -8.30 24.48
C GLY A 266 26.13 -7.63 24.45
N VAL A 267 27.13 -8.27 25.01
CA VAL A 267 28.53 -7.85 24.93
C VAL A 267 29.30 -8.94 24.20
N LEU A 268 29.97 -8.57 23.12
CA LEU A 268 30.75 -9.47 22.30
C LEU A 268 32.23 -9.10 22.43
N ASP A 269 33.11 -10.07 22.66
CA ASP A 269 34.56 -9.85 22.59
C ASP A 269 34.96 -9.63 21.13
N THR A 270 35.68 -8.54 20.85
CA THR A 270 36.15 -8.22 19.49
C THR A 270 37.39 -9.03 19.10
N GLU A 271 38.11 -9.57 20.08
CA GLU A 271 39.30 -10.38 19.86
C GLU A 271 38.87 -11.85 19.89
N PRO A 272 38.91 -12.59 18.76
CA PRO A 272 38.66 -14.02 18.76
C PRO A 272 39.74 -14.67 19.58
N ASP A 273 39.37 -15.43 20.61
CA ASP A 273 40.32 -16.29 21.33
C ASP A 273 40.91 -17.29 20.34
N PRO A 274 42.22 -17.17 19.99
CA PRO A 274 42.85 -18.06 19.02
C PRO A 274 42.93 -19.53 19.50
N ALA A 275 42.60 -19.78 20.75
CA ALA A 275 42.58 -21.11 21.36
C ALA A 275 41.19 -21.73 21.48
N ALA A 276 40.13 -20.97 21.19
CA ALA A 276 38.77 -21.51 21.23
C ALA A 276 38.51 -22.37 19.99
N PRO A 277 38.21 -23.66 20.12
CA PRO A 277 37.81 -24.47 18.97
C PRO A 277 36.53 -23.88 18.41
N TRP A 278 36.48 -23.62 17.08
CA TRP A 278 35.34 -23.07 16.36
C TRP A 278 34.12 -23.96 16.60
N SER A 279 33.27 -23.59 17.53
CA SER A 279 31.94 -24.16 17.71
C SER A 279 31.01 -23.40 16.80
N ALA A 280 30.45 -24.09 15.79
CA ALA A 280 29.38 -23.52 14.96
C ALA A 280 28.31 -22.91 15.87
N PRO A 281 27.77 -21.70 15.51
CA PRO A 281 26.70 -21.08 16.31
C PRO A 281 25.55 -22.07 16.41
N SER A 282 25.20 -22.43 17.66
CA SER A 282 24.05 -23.28 17.92
C SER A 282 22.82 -22.58 17.36
N GLN A 283 22.09 -23.27 16.49
CA GLN A 283 20.84 -22.77 15.90
C GLN A 283 19.70 -22.67 16.90
N ASP A 284 20.00 -22.61 18.20
CA ASP A 284 19.02 -22.50 19.25
C ASP A 284 18.84 -21.02 19.66
N PRO A 285 17.72 -20.36 19.24
CA PRO A 285 17.54 -18.92 19.48
C PRO A 285 17.19 -18.57 20.92
N LEU A 286 17.32 -19.48 21.90
CA LEU A 286 16.78 -19.31 23.25
C LEU A 286 17.80 -19.39 24.41
N GLN A 287 19.11 -19.42 24.12
CA GLN A 287 20.11 -19.31 25.22
C GLN A 287 20.75 -17.91 25.28
N LEU A 288 19.94 -16.88 25.42
CA LEU A 288 20.38 -15.63 26.00
C LEU A 288 20.34 -15.80 27.53
N SER A 289 21.49 -16.10 28.10
CA SER A 289 21.69 -16.23 29.54
C SER A 289 21.11 -15.03 30.28
N THR A 290 20.01 -15.24 30.99
CA THR A 290 19.49 -14.36 32.01
C THR A 290 20.38 -14.46 33.26
N HIS A 291 21.43 -13.66 33.32
CA HIS A 291 21.99 -13.28 34.61
C HIS A 291 21.33 -11.99 35.07
N VAL A 292 20.53 -12.14 36.13
CA VAL A 292 19.83 -11.15 36.93
C VAL A 292 20.76 -10.06 37.46
#